data_b228dd2ef85994e4cf39d03af7061ebc
#
_entry.id   b228dd2ef85994e4cf39d03af7061ebc
#
_cell.length_a   1.000
_cell.length_b   1.000
_cell.length_c   1.000
_cell.angle_alpha   90.00
_cell.angle_beta   90.00
_cell.angle_gamma   90.00
#
_symmetry.space_group_name_H-M   'P 1'
#
loop_
_entity.id
_entity.type
_entity.pdbx_description
1 polymer ?
#
loop_
_entity_poly.entity_id
_entity_poly.type
_entity_poly.pdbx_seq_one_letter_code
_entity_poly.pdbx_strand_id
1 'polypeptide(L)'
;MIITIDGIKCEAKKGEMLLQIARRNRISIPTLCHSDALPGLGSCRLCMVEVIDRGRKSIVASCIYPVRGEIEVLTHSYKIKSIRKNILMLLYARAPQDETINKLRKEYEVPDNIRFYGKNEEHCILCGLCVKACEELGSSAISTINRGVTKKVSTPYDEPSSQCIGCGACAYVCPTDAIKIEESEEERIIWNKTYTR
;
A
#
# COMPACT_ATOMS: atom_id res chain seq x y z
N MET A 1 -9.34 -11.82 -23.45
CA MET A 1 -9.96 -10.56 -23.90
C MET A 1 -8.90 -9.49 -24.07
N ILE A 2 -9.18 -8.45 -24.82
CA ILE A 2 -8.24 -7.33 -24.99
C ILE A 2 -8.81 -6.11 -24.26
N ILE A 3 -7.97 -5.43 -23.47
CA ILE A 3 -8.27 -4.13 -22.88
C ILE A 3 -7.27 -3.11 -23.39
N THR A 4 -7.58 -1.82 -23.30
CA THR A 4 -6.67 -0.75 -23.68
C THR A 4 -6.25 0.04 -22.46
N ILE A 5 -4.94 0.18 -22.20
CA ILE A 5 -4.40 0.98 -21.08
C ILE A 5 -3.51 2.07 -21.68
N ASP A 6 -3.88 3.33 -21.50
CA ASP A 6 -3.19 4.50 -22.07
C ASP A 6 -2.90 4.35 -23.58
N GLY A 7 -3.87 3.80 -24.35
CA GLY A 7 -3.75 3.54 -25.78
C GLY A 7 -3.03 2.24 -26.17
N ILE A 8 -2.45 1.52 -25.19
CA ILE A 8 -1.74 0.25 -25.42
C ILE A 8 -2.72 -0.91 -25.28
N LYS A 9 -2.81 -1.78 -26.31
CA LYS A 9 -3.61 -3.01 -26.26
C LYS A 9 -2.93 -4.05 -25.39
N CYS A 10 -3.64 -4.52 -24.38
CA CYS A 10 -3.15 -5.49 -23.40
C CYS A 10 -4.05 -6.73 -23.37
N GLU A 11 -3.45 -7.90 -23.43
CA GLU A 11 -4.18 -9.15 -23.21
C GLU A 11 -4.54 -9.29 -21.72
N ALA A 12 -5.78 -9.68 -21.45
CA ALA A 12 -6.30 -9.86 -20.11
C ALA A 12 -7.10 -11.17 -19.99
N LYS A 13 -7.00 -11.83 -18.86
CA LYS A 13 -7.88 -12.94 -18.49
C LYS A 13 -9.06 -12.40 -17.68
N LYS A 14 -10.23 -13.04 -17.81
CA LYS A 14 -11.40 -12.66 -17.02
C LYS A 14 -11.12 -12.86 -15.53
N GLY A 15 -11.33 -11.82 -14.73
CA GLY A 15 -11.05 -11.82 -13.29
C GLY A 15 -9.63 -11.44 -12.91
N GLU A 16 -8.72 -11.25 -13.87
CA GLU A 16 -7.36 -10.78 -13.61
C GLU A 16 -7.39 -9.33 -13.09
N MET A 17 -6.53 -9.02 -12.10
CA MET A 17 -6.49 -7.68 -11.54
C MET A 17 -5.83 -6.70 -12.51
N LEU A 18 -6.43 -5.54 -12.68
CA LEU A 18 -5.97 -4.52 -13.63
C LEU A 18 -4.52 -4.09 -13.39
N LEU A 19 -4.08 -4.01 -12.14
CA LEU A 19 -2.69 -3.70 -11.80
C LEU A 19 -1.71 -4.75 -12.32
N GLN A 20 -2.06 -6.05 -12.26
CA GLN A 20 -1.21 -7.13 -12.75
C GLN A 20 -1.05 -7.05 -14.27
N ILE A 21 -2.15 -6.75 -14.98
CA ILE A 21 -2.12 -6.55 -16.43
C ILE A 21 -1.22 -5.36 -16.80
N ALA A 22 -1.36 -4.23 -16.09
CA ALA A 22 -0.53 -3.05 -16.32
C ALA A 22 0.96 -3.35 -16.10
N ARG A 23 1.32 -4.00 -15.00
CA ARG A 23 2.71 -4.38 -14.68
C ARG A 23 3.33 -5.31 -15.73
N ARG A 24 2.59 -6.33 -16.16
CA ARG A 24 3.03 -7.26 -17.21
C ARG A 24 3.33 -6.54 -18.53
N ASN A 25 2.60 -5.48 -18.83
CA ASN A 25 2.80 -4.64 -20.02
C ASN A 25 3.74 -3.43 -19.75
N ARG A 26 4.49 -3.41 -18.62
CA ARG A 26 5.43 -2.34 -18.25
C ARG A 26 4.78 -0.95 -18.10
N ILE A 27 3.47 -0.91 -17.81
CA ILE A 27 2.75 0.32 -17.52
C ILE A 27 2.84 0.59 -16.03
N SER A 28 3.48 1.71 -15.67
CA SER A 28 3.70 2.07 -14.27
C SER A 28 2.43 2.64 -13.64
N ILE A 29 1.99 2.03 -12.55
CA ILE A 29 0.93 2.54 -11.69
C ILE A 29 1.47 2.54 -10.26
N PRO A 30 1.55 3.69 -9.57
CA PRO A 30 2.12 3.76 -8.23
C PRO A 30 1.29 2.99 -7.21
N THR A 31 1.98 2.29 -6.31
CA THR A 31 1.36 1.52 -5.23
C THR A 31 2.21 1.62 -3.97
N LEU A 32 1.57 1.52 -2.79
CA LEU A 32 2.24 1.37 -1.50
C LEU A 32 1.70 0.15 -0.73
N CYS A 33 0.39 -0.08 -0.76
CA CYS A 33 -0.25 -1.18 -0.03
C CYS A 33 -0.46 -2.44 -0.88
N HIS A 34 0.49 -2.75 -1.78
CA HIS A 34 0.39 -3.91 -2.65
C HIS A 34 1.69 -4.71 -2.64
N SER A 35 1.53 -6.01 -2.45
CA SER A 35 2.57 -7.03 -2.62
C SER A 35 2.01 -8.12 -3.52
N ASP A 36 2.84 -8.64 -4.44
CA ASP A 36 2.39 -9.72 -5.34
C ASP A 36 2.18 -11.04 -4.59
N ALA A 37 2.74 -11.18 -3.38
CA ALA A 37 2.56 -12.34 -2.51
C ALA A 37 1.30 -12.29 -1.64
N LEU A 38 0.55 -11.17 -1.64
CA LEU A 38 -0.60 -10.95 -0.77
C LEU A 38 -1.82 -10.53 -1.56
N PRO A 39 -3.04 -10.83 -1.10
CA PRO A 39 -4.26 -10.27 -1.68
C PRO A 39 -4.23 -8.74 -1.69
N GLY A 40 -4.79 -8.15 -2.73
CA GLY A 40 -4.87 -6.69 -2.84
C GLY A 40 -5.72 -6.07 -1.72
N LEU A 41 -5.19 -5.04 -1.05
CA LEU A 41 -5.88 -4.37 0.06
C LEU A 41 -6.65 -3.11 -0.37
N GLY A 42 -6.16 -2.41 -1.39
CA GLY A 42 -6.79 -1.17 -1.86
C GLY A 42 -6.76 -0.01 -0.85
N SER A 43 -5.93 -0.08 0.21
CA SER A 43 -5.91 0.88 1.31
C SER A 43 -5.33 2.24 0.92
N CYS A 44 -4.14 2.28 0.31
CA CYS A 44 -3.42 3.53 0.06
C CYS A 44 -4.02 4.39 -1.06
N ARG A 45 -4.84 3.81 -1.92
CA ARG A 45 -5.51 4.48 -3.06
C ARG A 45 -4.58 5.12 -4.10
N LEU A 46 -3.28 4.93 -4.05
CA LEU A 46 -2.36 5.46 -5.07
C LEU A 46 -2.55 4.83 -6.45
N CYS A 47 -2.98 3.57 -6.49
CA CYS A 47 -3.21 2.85 -7.73
C CYS A 47 -4.53 3.19 -8.44
N MET A 48 -5.17 4.33 -8.08
CA MET A 48 -6.39 4.78 -8.76
C MET A 48 -6.14 5.02 -10.24
N VAL A 49 -7.09 4.57 -11.06
CA VAL A 49 -7.14 4.76 -12.51
C VAL A 49 -8.56 5.10 -12.95
N GLU A 50 -8.69 5.73 -14.10
CA GLU A 50 -9.99 5.98 -14.72
C GLU A 50 -10.30 4.84 -15.69
N VAL A 51 -11.43 4.17 -15.50
CA VAL A 51 -11.92 3.09 -16.36
C VAL A 51 -13.12 3.60 -17.15
N ILE A 52 -13.09 3.36 -18.44
CA ILE A 52 -14.18 3.65 -19.36
C ILE A 52 -14.75 2.31 -19.84
N ASP A 53 -15.96 2.01 -19.42
CA ASP A 53 -16.72 0.82 -19.81
C ASP A 53 -18.02 1.26 -20.49
N ARG A 54 -18.18 0.94 -21.77
CA ARG A 54 -19.36 1.31 -22.59
C ARG A 54 -19.75 2.78 -22.44
N GLY A 55 -18.75 3.67 -22.49
CA GLY A 55 -18.93 5.12 -22.35
C GLY A 55 -19.12 5.62 -20.91
N ARG A 56 -19.24 4.75 -19.92
CA ARG A 56 -19.31 5.16 -18.51
C ARG A 56 -17.91 5.26 -17.92
N LYS A 57 -17.61 6.41 -17.30
CA LYS A 57 -16.34 6.66 -16.63
C LYS A 57 -16.46 6.37 -15.14
N SER A 58 -15.52 5.59 -14.60
CA SER A 58 -15.41 5.31 -13.16
C SER A 58 -13.97 5.40 -12.71
N ILE A 59 -13.74 5.71 -11.43
CA ILE A 59 -12.42 5.73 -10.82
C ILE A 59 -12.32 4.55 -9.88
N VAL A 60 -11.34 3.68 -10.12
CA VAL A 60 -11.18 2.43 -9.39
C VAL A 60 -9.74 2.25 -8.91
N ALA A 61 -9.55 1.46 -7.86
CA ALA A 61 -8.23 1.04 -7.42
C ALA A 61 -7.80 -0.20 -8.23
N SER A 62 -6.81 -0.06 -9.10
CA SER A 62 -6.39 -1.10 -10.04
C SER A 62 -5.93 -2.41 -9.37
N CYS A 63 -5.40 -2.34 -8.13
CA CYS A 63 -4.93 -3.51 -7.39
C CYS A 63 -6.05 -4.46 -6.90
N ILE A 64 -7.30 -3.99 -6.87
CA ILE A 64 -8.48 -4.76 -6.44
C ILE A 64 -9.60 -4.73 -7.48
N TYR A 65 -9.32 -4.29 -8.70
CA TYR A 65 -10.29 -4.24 -9.77
C TYR A 65 -10.12 -5.42 -10.72
N PRO A 66 -11.01 -6.44 -10.67
CA PRO A 66 -10.97 -7.56 -11.58
C PRO A 66 -11.55 -7.15 -12.94
N VAL A 67 -10.82 -7.38 -14.01
CA VAL A 67 -11.29 -7.10 -15.37
C VAL A 67 -12.30 -8.16 -15.78
N ARG A 68 -13.48 -7.72 -16.26
CA ARG A 68 -14.59 -8.61 -16.62
C ARG A 68 -15.01 -8.51 -18.10
N GLY A 69 -14.53 -7.52 -18.82
CA GLY A 69 -14.86 -7.27 -20.21
C GLY A 69 -13.85 -6.31 -20.85
N GLU A 70 -14.12 -5.94 -22.10
CA GLU A 70 -13.32 -4.94 -22.80
C GLU A 70 -13.55 -3.56 -22.18
N ILE A 71 -12.46 -2.92 -21.78
CA ILE A 71 -12.45 -1.59 -21.15
C ILE A 71 -11.29 -0.76 -21.67
N GLU A 72 -11.45 0.54 -21.61
CA GLU A 72 -10.36 1.49 -21.76
C GLU A 72 -9.97 2.06 -20.40
N VAL A 73 -8.66 2.21 -20.18
CA VAL A 73 -8.10 2.64 -18.90
C VAL A 73 -7.14 3.80 -19.11
N LEU A 74 -7.31 4.86 -18.33
CA LEU A 74 -6.41 5.99 -18.27
C LEU A 74 -5.71 6.03 -16.93
N THR A 75 -4.38 5.88 -16.91
CA THR A 75 -3.58 5.83 -15.69
C THR A 75 -3.07 7.21 -15.27
N HIS A 76 -3.04 8.19 -16.17
CA HIS A 76 -2.44 9.52 -15.96
C HIS A 76 -3.36 10.69 -16.39
N SER A 77 -4.70 10.51 -16.42
CA SER A 77 -5.60 11.63 -16.68
C SER A 77 -5.40 12.75 -15.65
N TYR A 78 -5.74 13.99 -16.00
CA TYR A 78 -5.68 15.14 -15.07
C TYR A 78 -6.37 14.85 -13.74
N LYS A 79 -7.53 14.18 -13.81
CA LYS A 79 -8.30 13.78 -12.63
C LYS A 79 -7.54 12.78 -11.75
N ILE A 80 -6.89 11.78 -12.36
CA ILE A 80 -6.08 10.79 -11.62
C ILE A 80 -4.85 11.45 -10.99
N LYS A 81 -4.15 12.33 -11.71
CA LYS A 81 -3.02 13.08 -11.15
C LYS A 81 -3.44 13.93 -9.94
N SER A 82 -4.57 14.64 -10.04
CA SER A 82 -5.13 15.43 -8.93
C SER A 82 -5.49 14.58 -7.72
N ILE A 83 -6.11 13.41 -7.94
CA ILE A 83 -6.45 12.47 -6.86
C ILE A 83 -5.18 11.98 -6.16
N ARG A 84 -4.18 11.53 -6.90
CA ARG A 84 -2.91 11.05 -6.33
C ARG A 84 -2.18 12.15 -5.55
N LYS A 85 -2.16 13.38 -6.08
CA LYS A 85 -1.62 14.54 -5.37
C LYS A 85 -2.27 14.73 -4.01
N ASN A 86 -3.60 14.71 -3.93
CA ASN A 86 -4.34 14.85 -2.68
C ASN A 86 -4.08 13.67 -1.70
N ILE A 87 -4.01 12.44 -2.20
CA ILE A 87 -3.66 11.27 -1.40
C ILE A 87 -2.25 11.41 -0.82
N LEU A 88 -1.27 11.83 -1.64
CA LEU A 88 0.10 12.02 -1.21
C LEU A 88 0.25 13.15 -0.18
N MET A 89 -0.58 14.19 -0.25
CA MET A 89 -0.65 15.21 0.82
C MET A 89 -1.04 14.60 2.16
N LEU A 90 -2.02 13.70 2.18
CA LEU A 90 -2.46 13.01 3.42
C LEU A 90 -1.41 12.02 3.92
N LEU A 91 -0.79 11.26 3.02
CA LEU A 91 0.28 10.31 3.37
C LEU A 91 1.51 11.05 3.89
N TYR A 92 1.88 12.16 3.27
CA TYR A 92 2.98 13.01 3.73
C TYR A 92 2.71 13.63 5.10
N ALA A 93 1.47 14.10 5.35
CA ALA A 93 1.10 14.60 6.68
C ALA A 93 1.25 13.53 7.76
N ARG A 94 1.06 12.24 7.41
CA ARG A 94 1.18 11.14 8.36
C ARG A 94 2.60 10.61 8.52
N ALA A 95 3.39 10.55 7.44
CA ALA A 95 4.75 10.00 7.43
C ALA A 95 5.72 10.96 6.72
N PRO A 96 5.98 12.15 7.29
CA PRO A 96 6.77 13.19 6.62
C PRO A 96 8.25 12.84 6.51
N GLN A 97 8.76 11.95 7.36
CA GLN A 97 10.16 11.52 7.36
C GLN A 97 10.44 10.36 6.40
N ASP A 98 9.40 9.75 5.83
CA ASP A 98 9.56 8.57 4.98
C ASP A 98 10.09 8.94 3.59
N GLU A 99 11.16 8.28 3.16
CA GLU A 99 11.83 8.55 1.89
C GLU A 99 10.97 8.22 0.67
N THR A 100 10.20 7.11 0.74
CA THR A 100 9.31 6.68 -0.35
C THR A 100 8.19 7.68 -0.57
N ILE A 101 7.58 8.15 0.52
CA ILE A 101 6.56 9.21 0.46
C ILE A 101 7.16 10.51 -0.07
N ASN A 102 8.35 10.90 0.41
CA ASN A 102 9.03 12.11 -0.04
C ASN A 102 9.40 12.06 -1.53
N LYS A 103 9.80 10.90 -2.05
CA LYS A 103 10.05 10.71 -3.47
C LYS A 103 8.77 10.87 -4.30
N LEU A 104 7.70 10.19 -3.91
CA LEU A 104 6.41 10.25 -4.60
C LEU A 104 5.80 11.65 -4.56
N ARG A 105 5.85 12.35 -3.40
CA ARG A 105 5.30 13.71 -3.33
C ARG A 105 6.00 14.70 -4.26
N LYS A 106 7.33 14.56 -4.44
CA LYS A 106 8.09 15.37 -5.40
C LYS A 106 7.67 15.08 -6.84
N GLU A 107 7.50 13.81 -7.19
CA GLU A 107 7.03 13.37 -8.52
C GLU A 107 5.65 13.96 -8.86
N TYR A 108 4.76 14.05 -7.87
CA TYR A 108 3.40 14.60 -8.03
C TYR A 108 3.29 16.08 -7.64
N GLU A 109 4.41 16.78 -7.48
CA GLU A 109 4.45 18.21 -7.18
C GLU A 109 3.62 18.62 -5.96
N VAL A 110 3.64 17.79 -4.90
CA VAL A 110 2.99 18.11 -3.63
C VAL A 110 3.85 19.12 -2.88
N PRO A 111 3.31 20.29 -2.49
CA PRO A 111 4.08 21.33 -1.80
C PRO A 111 4.51 20.88 -0.38
N ASP A 112 5.57 21.52 0.14
CA ASP A 112 6.03 21.28 1.52
C ASP A 112 5.05 21.81 2.56
N ASN A 113 4.44 22.96 2.31
CA ASN A 113 3.47 23.61 3.17
C ASN A 113 2.05 23.07 2.92
N ILE A 114 1.77 21.89 3.41
CA ILE A 114 0.42 21.34 3.34
C ILE A 114 -0.42 21.81 4.52
N ARG A 115 -1.74 21.89 4.31
CA ARG A 115 -2.71 22.29 5.36
C ARG A 115 -2.97 21.21 6.43
N PHE A 116 -2.45 20.01 6.24
CA PHE A 116 -2.63 18.89 7.16
C PHE A 116 -1.37 18.73 7.99
N TYR A 117 -1.54 18.63 9.31
CA TYR A 117 -0.45 18.39 10.25
C TYR A 117 -0.66 17.03 10.91
N GLY A 118 0.27 16.12 10.73
CA GLY A 118 0.34 14.85 11.45
C GLY A 118 1.25 14.96 12.68
N LYS A 119 1.22 13.95 13.54
CA LYS A 119 2.25 13.76 14.56
C LYS A 119 3.52 13.29 13.86
N ASN A 120 4.57 14.10 13.90
CA ASN A 120 5.69 14.13 12.97
C ASN A 120 6.71 12.98 13.06
N GLU A 121 6.49 11.96 13.89
CA GLU A 121 7.47 10.89 14.10
C GLU A 121 7.02 9.51 13.57
N GLU A 122 5.82 9.41 13.02
CA GLU A 122 5.31 8.13 12.52
C GLU A 122 5.75 7.89 11.07
N HIS A 123 6.32 6.71 10.81
CA HIS A 123 6.56 6.21 9.45
C HIS A 123 5.37 5.38 8.92
N CYS A 124 4.50 4.91 9.79
CA CYS A 124 3.41 4.01 9.44
C CYS A 124 2.25 4.74 8.73
N ILE A 125 1.97 4.33 7.49
CA ILE A 125 0.85 4.83 6.66
C ILE A 125 -0.45 4.03 6.83
N LEU A 126 -0.52 3.11 7.78
CA LEU A 126 -1.68 2.25 8.05
C LEU A 126 -2.15 1.46 6.80
N CYS A 127 -1.23 1.04 5.94
CA CYS A 127 -1.55 0.33 4.71
C CYS A 127 -2.12 -1.09 4.95
N GLY A 128 -1.80 -1.72 6.08
CA GLY A 128 -2.30 -3.03 6.48
C GLY A 128 -1.52 -4.23 5.93
N LEU A 129 -0.47 -4.03 5.13
CA LEU A 129 0.31 -5.15 4.57
C LEU A 129 0.92 -6.04 5.64
N CYS A 130 1.48 -5.46 6.71
CA CYS A 130 2.09 -6.20 7.81
C CYS A 130 1.08 -7.10 8.55
N VAL A 131 -0.12 -6.57 8.80
CA VAL A 131 -1.22 -7.36 9.40
C VAL A 131 -1.60 -8.50 8.48
N LYS A 132 -1.80 -8.22 7.18
CA LYS A 132 -2.16 -9.25 6.21
C LYS A 132 -1.08 -10.32 6.05
N ALA A 133 0.19 -9.93 6.02
CA ALA A 133 1.29 -10.89 5.99
C ALA A 133 1.32 -11.79 7.23
N CYS A 134 1.04 -11.23 8.40
CA CYS A 134 0.98 -11.97 9.66
C CYS A 134 -0.19 -12.97 9.69
N GLU A 135 -1.34 -12.57 9.15
CA GLU A 135 -2.52 -13.44 8.99
C GLU A 135 -2.26 -14.61 8.04
N GLU A 136 -1.66 -14.34 6.86
CA GLU A 136 -1.36 -15.37 5.85
C GLU A 136 -0.35 -16.42 6.34
N LEU A 137 0.53 -16.03 7.27
CA LEU A 137 1.46 -16.95 7.94
C LEU A 137 0.81 -17.69 9.12
N GLY A 138 -0.46 -17.45 9.41
CA GLY A 138 -1.22 -18.11 10.49
C GLY A 138 -0.90 -17.61 11.90
N SER A 139 0.00 -16.63 12.04
CA SER A 139 0.43 -16.13 13.35
C SER A 139 -0.57 -15.12 13.95
N SER A 140 -1.12 -14.22 13.13
CA SER A 140 -2.08 -13.17 13.55
C SER A 140 -1.68 -12.41 14.82
N ALA A 141 -0.37 -12.26 15.05
CA ALA A 141 0.19 -11.66 16.27
C ALA A 141 0.00 -10.15 16.37
N ILE A 142 -0.24 -9.48 15.23
CA ILE A 142 -0.44 -8.04 15.13
C ILE A 142 -1.75 -7.71 14.44
N SER A 143 -2.35 -6.59 14.83
CA SER A 143 -3.59 -6.12 14.26
C SER A 143 -3.62 -4.60 14.19
N THR A 144 -4.63 -4.06 13.53
CA THR A 144 -4.91 -2.63 13.60
C THR A 144 -5.81 -2.37 14.80
N ILE A 145 -5.32 -1.56 15.73
CA ILE A 145 -6.03 -1.19 16.96
C ILE A 145 -6.43 0.28 16.95
N ASN A 146 -7.39 0.63 17.80
CA ASN A 146 -7.97 1.96 17.91
C ASN A 146 -8.63 2.46 16.61
N ARG A 147 -8.99 3.74 16.56
CA ARG A 147 -9.64 4.39 15.41
C ARG A 147 -9.29 5.87 15.31
N GLY A 148 -9.57 6.47 14.16
CA GLY A 148 -9.29 7.89 13.92
C GLY A 148 -7.80 8.20 14.05
N VAL A 149 -7.47 9.27 14.77
CA VAL A 149 -6.09 9.75 14.92
C VAL A 149 -5.22 8.86 15.82
N THR A 150 -5.83 8.01 16.63
CA THR A 150 -5.11 7.06 17.50
C THR A 150 -4.94 5.68 16.88
N LYS A 151 -5.44 5.48 15.65
CA LYS A 151 -5.32 4.21 14.94
C LYS A 151 -3.85 3.87 14.70
N LYS A 152 -3.45 2.66 15.10
CA LYS A 152 -2.08 2.14 14.89
C LYS A 152 -2.10 0.64 14.63
N VAL A 153 -0.99 0.11 14.14
CA VAL A 153 -0.72 -1.33 14.12
C VAL A 153 0.05 -1.69 15.38
N SER A 154 -0.38 -2.71 16.07
CA SER A 154 0.32 -3.17 17.29
C SER A 154 -0.01 -4.64 17.59
N THR A 155 0.70 -5.19 18.55
CA THR A 155 0.35 -6.41 19.27
C THR A 155 -0.77 -6.14 20.27
N PRO A 156 -1.48 -7.17 20.79
CA PRO A 156 -2.50 -7.01 21.81
C PRO A 156 -1.93 -6.26 23.04
N TYR A 157 -2.64 -5.25 23.50
CA TYR A 157 -2.30 -4.41 24.67
C TYR A 157 -0.93 -3.70 24.60
N ASP A 158 -0.33 -3.61 23.40
CA ASP A 158 1.05 -3.12 23.18
C ASP A 158 2.13 -3.96 23.89
N GLU A 159 1.82 -5.22 24.23
CA GLU A 159 2.72 -6.15 24.88
C GLU A 159 3.25 -7.22 23.91
N PRO A 160 4.37 -7.89 24.22
CA PRO A 160 4.89 -8.99 23.40
C PRO A 160 3.87 -10.10 23.22
N SER A 161 3.47 -10.40 21.98
CA SER A 161 2.49 -11.43 21.69
C SER A 161 3.12 -12.83 21.72
N SER A 162 2.47 -13.79 22.40
CA SER A 162 2.86 -15.20 22.37
C SER A 162 2.71 -15.81 20.98
N GLN A 163 1.82 -15.28 20.15
CA GLN A 163 1.59 -15.72 18.78
C GLN A 163 2.68 -15.26 17.81
N CYS A 164 3.48 -14.25 18.16
CA CYS A 164 4.55 -13.78 17.30
C CYS A 164 5.70 -14.78 17.30
N ILE A 165 6.06 -15.26 16.11
CA ILE A 165 7.15 -16.22 15.89
C ILE A 165 8.46 -15.55 15.46
N GLY A 166 8.55 -14.23 15.41
CA GLY A 166 9.76 -13.49 15.05
C GLY A 166 10.18 -13.59 13.57
N CYS A 167 9.30 -14.00 12.67
CA CYS A 167 9.66 -14.26 11.27
C CYS A 167 10.10 -13.03 10.47
N GLY A 168 9.73 -11.81 10.90
CA GLY A 168 10.10 -10.56 10.22
C GLY A 168 9.29 -10.21 8.96
N ALA A 169 8.34 -11.04 8.53
CA ALA A 169 7.55 -10.80 7.32
C ALA A 169 6.83 -9.45 7.33
N CYS A 170 6.34 -9.00 8.49
CA CYS A 170 5.67 -7.71 8.67
C CYS A 170 6.62 -6.52 8.39
N ALA A 171 7.89 -6.61 8.74
CA ALA A 171 8.88 -5.59 8.41
C ALA A 171 9.22 -5.64 6.91
N TYR A 172 9.44 -6.85 6.37
CA TYR A 172 9.80 -7.04 4.97
C TYR A 172 8.77 -6.46 3.99
N VAL A 173 7.47 -6.59 4.29
CA VAL A 173 6.41 -6.06 3.41
C VAL A 173 6.08 -4.58 3.66
N CYS A 174 6.70 -3.95 4.65
CA CYS A 174 6.40 -2.57 5.01
C CYS A 174 6.96 -1.59 3.98
N PRO A 175 6.13 -0.82 3.25
CA PRO A 175 6.60 0.06 2.19
C PRO A 175 7.28 1.33 2.70
N THR A 176 7.25 1.57 4.01
CA THR A 176 7.77 2.76 4.70
C THR A 176 8.70 2.39 5.84
N ASP A 177 9.19 1.17 5.89
CA ASP A 177 10.10 0.66 6.93
C ASP A 177 9.72 1.06 8.37
N ALA A 178 8.39 1.16 8.61
CA ALA A 178 7.85 1.58 9.90
C ALA A 178 8.03 0.51 11.01
N ILE A 179 8.28 -0.74 10.62
CA ILE A 179 8.51 -1.84 11.56
C ILE A 179 10.00 -2.14 11.55
N LYS A 180 10.63 -1.91 12.69
CA LYS A 180 12.05 -2.17 12.87
C LYS A 180 12.27 -3.58 13.44
N ILE A 181 13.36 -4.19 13.00
CA ILE A 181 13.90 -5.43 13.54
C ILE A 181 15.31 -5.09 14.01
N GLU A 182 15.59 -5.35 15.26
CA GLU A 182 16.95 -5.30 15.79
C GLU A 182 17.53 -6.71 15.76
N GLU A 183 18.66 -6.88 15.12
CA GLU A 183 19.31 -8.20 14.96
C GLU A 183 20.75 -8.16 15.45
N SER A 184 21.10 -9.20 16.19
CA SER A 184 22.47 -9.56 16.55
C SER A 184 22.79 -10.99 16.07
N GLU A 185 24.00 -11.48 16.34
CA GLU A 185 24.37 -12.86 16.00
C GLU A 185 23.49 -13.90 16.70
N GLU A 186 23.06 -13.62 17.92
CA GLU A 186 22.33 -14.55 18.80
C GLU A 186 20.85 -14.25 18.94
N GLU A 187 20.42 -13.00 18.70
CA GLU A 187 19.07 -12.54 19.02
C GLU A 187 18.46 -11.69 17.91
N ARG A 188 17.15 -11.75 17.84
CA ARG A 188 16.30 -10.85 17.04
C ARG A 188 15.23 -10.24 17.93
N ILE A 189 15.06 -8.91 17.89
CA ILE A 189 13.98 -8.21 18.58
C ILE A 189 13.01 -7.63 17.56
N ILE A 190 11.75 -7.97 17.74
CA ILE A 190 10.63 -7.42 16.95
C ILE A 190 9.39 -7.34 17.84
N TRP A 191 8.66 -6.24 17.75
CA TRP A 191 7.49 -6.00 18.61
C TRP A 191 7.78 -6.15 20.09
N ASN A 192 8.91 -5.62 20.55
CA ASN A 192 9.40 -5.68 21.93
C ASN A 192 9.58 -7.11 22.48
N LYS A 193 9.71 -8.11 21.62
CA LYS A 193 9.95 -9.50 21.97
C LYS A 193 11.29 -9.95 21.41
N THR A 194 12.10 -10.57 22.29
CA THR A 194 13.37 -11.17 21.92
C THR A 194 13.19 -12.63 21.50
N TYR A 195 13.86 -13.01 20.42
CA TYR A 195 13.92 -14.36 19.89
C TYR A 195 15.37 -14.79 19.80
N THR A 196 15.71 -15.92 20.38
CA THR A 196 17.02 -16.56 20.23
C THR A 196 17.09 -17.29 18.90
N ARG A 197 18.20 -17.21 18.19
CA ARG A 197 18.45 -17.91 16.93
C ARG A 197 18.89 -19.33 17.14
#